data_f5c2452e9f818c1042eb7f48a47f6ec0
#
_entry.id   f5c2452e9f818c1042eb7f48a47f6ec0
#
_cell.length_a   1.000
_cell.length_b   1.000
_cell.length_c   1.000
_cell.angle_alpha   90.00
_cell.angle_beta   90.00
_cell.angle_gamma   90.00
#
_symmetry.space_group_name_H-M   'P 1'
#
loop_
_entity.id
_entity.type
_entity.pdbx_description
1 polymer ?
#
loop_
_entity_poly.entity_id
_entity_poly.type
_entity_poly.pdbx_seq_one_letter_code
_entity_poly.pdbx_strand_id
1 'polypeptide(L)'
;LDGKVIGSYILNHIQPDEYSKIDWKFSIDRPEDVIVIHTLCLDVKCQGLGLGKKFVNFALEYGRKIGCKVMRLDTYEFNEPAAKMYDKMGFRYAGKEKFFFENAILENLICFEYEL
;
A
#
# COMPACT_ATOMS: atom_id res chain seq x y z
N LEU A 1 -16.66 1.97 12.32
CA LEU A 1 -18.06 1.71 12.03
C LEU A 1 -18.82 1.55 13.33
N ASP A 2 -19.85 2.33 13.52
CA ASP A 2 -20.65 2.30 14.75
C ASP A 2 -19.81 2.51 16.03
N GLY A 3 -18.80 3.37 15.95
CA GLY A 3 -17.91 3.67 17.05
C GLY A 3 -16.84 2.62 17.33
N LYS A 4 -16.76 1.57 16.53
CA LYS A 4 -15.74 0.52 16.66
C LYS A 4 -14.64 0.69 15.62
N VAL A 5 -13.40 0.39 16.00
CA VAL A 5 -12.29 0.32 15.06
C VAL A 5 -12.43 -0.93 14.20
N ILE A 6 -12.58 -0.74 12.89
CA ILE A 6 -12.77 -1.84 11.94
C ILE A 6 -11.54 -2.11 11.09
N GLY A 7 -10.56 -1.21 11.12
CA GLY A 7 -9.31 -1.34 10.40
C GLY A 7 -8.40 -0.17 10.67
N SER A 8 -7.16 -0.28 10.22
CA SER A 8 -6.17 0.77 10.38
C SER A 8 -5.11 0.68 9.31
N TYR A 9 -4.45 1.81 9.05
CA TYR A 9 -3.27 1.87 8.19
C TYR A 9 -2.47 3.12 8.55
N ILE A 10 -1.21 3.12 8.15
CA ILE A 10 -0.31 4.24 8.39
C ILE A 10 0.07 4.83 7.03
N LEU A 11 -0.06 6.16 6.91
CA LEU A 11 0.34 6.89 5.71
C LEU A 11 1.52 7.80 6.05
N ASN A 12 2.61 7.69 5.31
CA ASN A 12 3.75 8.59 5.45
C ASN A 12 4.59 8.58 4.16
N HIS A 13 5.74 9.26 4.21
CA HIS A 13 6.69 9.34 3.09
C HIS A 13 7.85 8.37 3.22
N ILE A 14 7.82 7.47 4.21
CA ILE A 14 8.93 6.58 4.51
C ILE A 14 8.81 5.31 3.69
N GLN A 15 9.78 5.05 2.84
CA GLN A 15 9.84 3.83 2.04
C GLN A 15 10.70 2.79 2.76
N PRO A 16 10.24 1.52 2.87
CA PRO A 16 11.10 0.45 3.33
C PRO A 16 12.36 0.34 2.45
N ASP A 17 13.48 -0.06 3.06
CA ASP A 17 14.74 -0.18 2.34
C ASP A 17 14.63 -1.10 1.12
N GLU A 18 13.83 -2.14 1.22
CA GLU A 18 13.61 -3.11 0.16
C GLU A 18 12.97 -2.49 -1.09
N TYR A 19 12.30 -1.34 -0.95
CA TYR A 19 11.73 -0.65 -2.10
C TYR A 19 12.79 -0.20 -3.10
N SER A 20 14.05 -0.02 -2.69
CA SER A 20 15.14 0.34 -3.60
C SER A 20 15.45 -0.75 -4.63
N LYS A 21 15.03 -1.98 -4.36
CA LYS A 21 15.24 -3.13 -5.27
C LYS A 21 14.08 -3.35 -6.24
N ILE A 22 13.00 -2.61 -6.09
CA ILE A 22 11.80 -2.73 -6.92
C ILE A 22 11.94 -1.84 -8.15
N ASP A 23 11.51 -2.36 -9.29
CA ASP A 23 11.57 -1.65 -10.57
C ASP A 23 10.35 -0.75 -10.75
N TRP A 24 10.33 0.36 -10.02
CA TRP A 24 9.24 1.34 -10.09
C TRP A 24 9.24 2.04 -11.44
N LYS A 25 8.07 2.14 -12.06
CA LYS A 25 7.89 2.89 -13.30
C LYS A 25 7.80 4.39 -13.04
N PHE A 26 7.11 4.78 -11.96
CA PHE A 26 6.90 6.18 -11.63
C PHE A 26 8.00 6.65 -10.70
N SER A 27 8.92 7.46 -11.24
CA SER A 27 10.04 7.98 -10.47
C SER A 27 9.60 9.15 -9.57
N ILE A 28 10.36 9.36 -8.51
CA ILE A 28 10.16 10.49 -7.61
C ILE A 28 11.47 11.28 -7.51
N ASP A 29 11.36 12.59 -7.36
CA ASP A 29 12.53 13.48 -7.21
C ASP A 29 12.86 13.75 -5.75
N ARG A 30 11.84 13.76 -4.88
CA ARG A 30 11.97 14.07 -3.46
C ARG A 30 11.20 13.05 -2.63
N PRO A 31 11.62 12.79 -1.38
CA PRO A 31 10.85 11.89 -0.49
C PRO A 31 9.40 12.31 -0.31
N GLU A 32 9.10 13.60 -0.36
CA GLU A 32 7.73 14.13 -0.19
C GLU A 32 6.82 13.81 -1.37
N ASP A 33 7.37 13.38 -2.51
CA ASP A 33 6.60 13.06 -3.71
C ASP A 33 5.87 11.72 -3.60
N VAL A 34 6.28 10.85 -2.67
CA VAL A 34 5.68 9.54 -2.50
C VAL A 34 4.88 9.45 -1.20
N ILE A 35 3.70 8.86 -1.28
CA ILE A 35 2.94 8.44 -0.11
C ILE A 35 2.93 6.92 -0.07
N VAL A 36 3.20 6.36 1.11
CA VAL A 36 3.30 4.92 1.31
C VAL A 36 2.21 4.47 2.27
N ILE A 37 1.46 3.45 1.88
CA ILE A 37 0.53 2.79 2.80
C ILE A 37 1.28 1.67 3.50
N HIS A 38 1.31 1.72 4.83
CA HIS A 38 1.89 0.67 5.68
C HIS A 38 0.77 -0.07 6.41
N THR A 39 0.87 -1.38 6.44
CA THR A 39 0.03 -2.24 7.30
C THR A 39 -1.46 -1.95 7.22
N LEU A 40 -2.03 -2.03 6.00
CA LEU A 40 -3.48 -1.95 5.84
C LEU A 40 -4.12 -3.22 6.43
N CYS A 41 -4.84 -3.05 7.52
CA CYS A 41 -5.52 -4.12 8.22
C CYS A 41 -7.01 -3.83 8.36
N LEU A 42 -7.84 -4.83 8.13
CA LEU A 42 -9.28 -4.75 8.32
C LEU A 42 -9.72 -5.82 9.30
N ASP A 43 -10.70 -5.49 10.15
CA ASP A 43 -11.36 -6.48 10.99
C ASP A 43 -11.96 -7.57 10.08
N VAL A 44 -11.75 -8.85 10.46
CA VAL A 44 -12.23 -9.99 9.68
C VAL A 44 -13.73 -9.91 9.40
N LYS A 45 -14.50 -9.40 10.38
CA LYS A 45 -15.96 -9.26 10.25
C LYS A 45 -16.36 -8.20 9.23
N CYS A 46 -15.46 -7.31 8.87
CA CYS A 46 -15.71 -6.21 7.94
C CYS A 46 -15.15 -6.48 6.53
N GLN A 47 -14.46 -7.59 6.35
CA GLN A 47 -13.95 -7.96 5.04
C GLN A 47 -15.12 -8.29 4.11
N GLY A 48 -14.98 -7.92 2.84
CA GLY A 48 -16.04 -8.12 1.86
C GLY A 48 -17.07 -6.99 1.77
N LEU A 49 -16.98 -5.98 2.64
CA LEU A 49 -17.89 -4.82 2.62
C LEU A 49 -17.38 -3.67 1.75
N GLY A 50 -16.28 -3.88 1.02
CA GLY A 50 -15.67 -2.84 0.19
C GLY A 50 -14.92 -1.76 0.98
N LEU A 51 -14.65 -1.99 2.26
CA LEU A 51 -14.00 -1.01 3.12
C LEU A 51 -12.52 -0.82 2.79
N GLY A 52 -11.83 -1.88 2.37
CA GLY A 52 -10.45 -1.78 1.92
C GLY A 52 -10.30 -0.81 0.76
N LYS A 53 -11.19 -0.90 -0.22
CA LYS A 53 -11.22 0.02 -1.35
C LYS A 53 -11.47 1.45 -0.90
N LYS A 54 -12.39 1.66 0.06
CA LYS A 54 -12.67 2.99 0.61
C LYS A 54 -11.44 3.57 1.32
N PHE A 55 -10.72 2.76 2.07
CA PHE A 55 -9.50 3.21 2.74
C PHE A 55 -8.41 3.60 1.74
N VAL A 56 -8.24 2.81 0.69
CA VAL A 56 -7.26 3.13 -0.35
C VAL A 56 -7.66 4.39 -1.11
N ASN A 57 -8.94 4.54 -1.45
CA ASN A 57 -9.42 5.76 -2.11
C ASN A 57 -9.19 6.99 -1.25
N PHE A 58 -9.44 6.90 0.06
CA PHE A 58 -9.15 7.99 0.99
C PHE A 58 -7.66 8.34 0.96
N ALA A 59 -6.80 7.34 0.99
CA ALA A 59 -5.35 7.54 0.95
C ALA A 59 -4.90 8.23 -0.35
N LEU A 60 -5.48 7.83 -1.50
CA LEU A 60 -5.20 8.46 -2.79
C LEU A 60 -5.60 9.94 -2.78
N GLU A 61 -6.80 10.25 -2.28
CA GLU A 61 -7.27 11.63 -2.16
C GLU A 61 -6.37 12.44 -1.23
N TYR A 62 -6.00 11.86 -0.10
CA TYR A 62 -5.10 12.50 0.86
C TYR A 62 -3.73 12.80 0.22
N GLY A 63 -3.17 11.82 -0.49
CA GLY A 63 -1.90 12.00 -1.19
C GLY A 63 -1.95 13.14 -2.21
N ARG A 64 -3.03 13.21 -2.99
CA ARG A 64 -3.23 14.31 -3.94
C ARG A 64 -3.31 15.65 -3.22
N LYS A 65 -4.04 15.69 -2.12
CA LYS A 65 -4.25 16.93 -1.34
C LYS A 65 -2.94 17.49 -0.79
N ILE A 66 -2.04 16.63 -0.33
CA ILE A 66 -0.75 17.07 0.23
C ILE A 66 0.35 17.20 -0.84
N GLY A 67 0.03 16.97 -2.12
CA GLY A 67 0.95 17.21 -3.22
C GLY A 67 1.87 16.06 -3.58
N CYS A 68 1.56 14.84 -3.14
CA CYS A 68 2.30 13.66 -3.55
C CYS A 68 2.05 13.34 -5.03
N LYS A 69 3.03 12.77 -5.70
CA LYS A 69 2.95 12.40 -7.11
C LYS A 69 2.65 10.93 -7.32
N VAL A 70 3.04 10.08 -6.39
CA VAL A 70 2.97 8.62 -6.50
C VAL A 70 2.57 8.02 -5.17
N MET A 71 1.75 6.97 -5.23
CA MET A 71 1.50 6.09 -4.09
C MET A 71 2.22 4.77 -4.31
N ARG A 72 2.83 4.24 -3.26
CA ARG A 72 3.46 2.92 -3.23
C ARG A 72 2.95 2.12 -2.05
N LEU A 73 2.80 0.83 -2.26
CA LEU A 73 2.38 -0.08 -1.20
C LEU A 73 2.87 -1.48 -1.49
N ASP A 74 2.80 -2.34 -0.49
CA ASP A 74 3.10 -3.74 -0.63
C ASP A 74 2.04 -4.59 0.07
N THR A 75 1.97 -5.86 -0.29
CA THR A 75 1.14 -6.86 0.37
C THR A 75 1.79 -8.23 0.27
N TYR A 76 1.36 -9.15 1.13
CA TYR A 76 1.85 -10.53 1.11
C TYR A 76 1.54 -11.19 -0.23
N GLU A 77 2.50 -11.93 -0.79
CA GLU A 77 2.40 -12.45 -2.16
C GLU A 77 1.20 -13.37 -2.40
N PHE A 78 0.71 -14.04 -1.36
CA PHE A 78 -0.44 -14.93 -1.46
C PHE A 78 -1.76 -14.27 -1.09
N ASN A 79 -1.76 -12.97 -0.82
CA ASN A 79 -2.98 -12.22 -0.54
C ASN A 79 -3.68 -11.87 -1.86
N GLU A 80 -4.32 -12.86 -2.47
CA GLU A 80 -4.99 -12.69 -3.75
C GLU A 80 -6.11 -11.65 -3.74
N PRO A 81 -6.97 -11.58 -2.70
CA PRO A 81 -8.01 -10.54 -2.67
C PRO A 81 -7.44 -9.12 -2.72
N ALA A 82 -6.35 -8.86 -2.00
CA ALA A 82 -5.70 -7.55 -2.02
C ALA A 82 -5.11 -7.25 -3.39
N ALA A 83 -4.38 -8.20 -3.98
CA ALA A 83 -3.78 -8.03 -5.30
C ALA A 83 -4.83 -7.73 -6.37
N LYS A 84 -5.96 -8.45 -6.34
CA LYS A 84 -7.07 -8.22 -7.28
C LYS A 84 -7.70 -6.84 -7.06
N MET A 85 -7.84 -6.41 -5.81
CA MET A 85 -8.39 -5.10 -5.50
C MET A 85 -7.51 -3.99 -6.07
N TYR A 86 -6.20 -4.06 -5.83
CA TYR A 86 -5.27 -3.05 -6.34
C TYR A 86 -5.25 -3.02 -7.86
N ASP A 87 -5.26 -4.18 -8.50
CA ASP A 87 -5.31 -4.27 -9.96
C ASP A 87 -6.57 -3.59 -10.51
N LYS A 88 -7.73 -3.88 -9.93
CA LYS A 88 -9.01 -3.28 -10.34
C LYS A 88 -9.06 -1.77 -10.10
N MET A 89 -8.34 -1.28 -9.09
CA MET A 89 -8.27 0.15 -8.81
C MET A 89 -7.30 0.90 -9.73
N GLY A 90 -6.57 0.18 -10.57
CA GLY A 90 -5.64 0.78 -11.51
C GLY A 90 -4.19 0.86 -11.03
N PHE A 91 -3.86 0.19 -9.94
CA PHE A 91 -2.47 0.10 -9.49
C PHE A 91 -1.65 -0.76 -10.44
N ARG A 92 -0.40 -0.38 -10.63
CA ARG A 92 0.56 -1.16 -11.43
C ARG A 92 1.35 -2.09 -10.51
N TYR A 93 1.42 -3.36 -10.87
CA TYR A 93 2.33 -4.29 -10.20
C TYR A 93 3.78 -3.91 -10.53
N ALA A 94 4.58 -3.66 -9.50
CA ALA A 94 5.94 -3.16 -9.68
C ALA A 94 7.02 -4.23 -9.47
N GLY A 95 6.74 -5.25 -8.68
CA GLY A 95 7.70 -6.32 -8.45
C GLY A 95 7.49 -7.03 -7.14
N LYS A 96 8.36 -8.00 -6.88
CA LYS A 96 8.35 -8.81 -5.67
C LYS A 96 9.74 -8.81 -5.06
N GLU A 97 9.83 -8.72 -3.73
CA GLU A 97 11.09 -8.74 -3.01
C GLU A 97 10.89 -9.40 -1.64
N LYS A 98 11.98 -9.95 -1.09
CA LYS A 98 11.97 -10.46 0.28
C LYS A 98 12.17 -9.31 1.25
N PHE A 99 11.27 -9.23 2.22
CA PHE A 99 11.33 -8.20 3.27
C PHE A 99 11.78 -8.84 4.58
N PHE A 100 12.61 -8.12 5.32
CA PHE A 100 13.14 -8.53 6.61
C PHE A 100 12.37 -7.80 7.71
N PHE A 101 11.89 -8.55 8.70
CA PHE A 101 11.22 -8.00 9.88
C PHE A 101 12.10 -8.22 11.11
N GLU A 102 11.84 -7.49 12.20
CA GLU A 102 12.66 -7.49 13.42
C GLU A 102 13.02 -8.88 13.94
N ASN A 103 12.17 -9.88 13.75
CA ASN A 103 12.38 -11.24 14.21
C ASN A 103 13.01 -12.15 13.15
N ALA A 104 13.66 -11.56 12.14
CA ALA A 104 14.29 -12.28 11.04
C ALA A 104 13.33 -13.15 10.21
N ILE A 105 12.02 -12.85 10.26
CA ILE A 105 11.04 -13.52 9.42
C ILE A 105 11.17 -12.93 8.01
N LEU A 106 11.43 -13.82 7.03
CA LEU A 106 11.48 -13.44 5.63
C LEU A 106 10.13 -13.70 4.99
N GLU A 107 9.53 -12.66 4.42
CA GLU A 107 8.31 -12.81 3.64
C GLU A 107 8.51 -12.17 2.28
N ASN A 108 7.96 -12.81 1.25
CA ASN A 108 7.91 -12.21 -0.07
C ASN A 108 6.70 -11.29 -0.13
N LEU A 109 6.96 -10.02 -0.38
CA LEU A 109 5.92 -9.02 -0.58
C LEU A 109 5.90 -8.58 -2.03
N ILE A 110 4.70 -8.42 -2.56
CA ILE A 110 4.50 -7.86 -3.89
C ILE A 110 4.17 -6.38 -3.75
N CYS A 111 4.74 -5.58 -4.64
CA CYS A 111 4.67 -4.12 -4.57
C CYS A 111 3.84 -3.56 -5.72
N PHE A 112 3.08 -2.53 -5.41
CA PHE A 112 2.22 -1.84 -6.35
C PHE A 112 2.45 -0.34 -6.29
N GLU A 113 2.18 0.34 -7.38
CA GLU A 113 2.30 1.79 -7.46
C GLU A 113 1.12 2.38 -8.23
N TYR A 114 0.84 3.65 -7.94
CA TYR A 114 -0.24 4.40 -8.57
C TYR A 114 0.20 5.84 -8.78
N GLU A 115 0.06 6.36 -10.00
CA GLU A 115 0.36 7.76 -10.29
C GLU A 115 -0.83 8.62 -9.87
N LEU A 116 -0.55 9.59 -9.00
CA LEU A 116 -1.60 10.48 -8.46
C LEU A 116 -1.97 11.64 -9.38
#